data_625213ca69b1b05700059b92a854cc05
#
_entry.id   625213ca69b1b05700059b92a854cc05
#
_cell.length_a   1.000
_cell.length_b   1.000
_cell.length_c   1.000
_cell.angle_alpha   90.00
_cell.angle_beta   90.00
_cell.angle_gamma   90.00
#
_symmetry.space_group_name_H-M   'P 1'
#
loop_
_entity.id
_entity.type
_entity.pdbx_description
1 polymer ?
#
loop_
_entity_poly.entity_id
_entity_poly.type
_entity_poly.pdbx_seq_one_letter_code
_entity_poly.pdbx_strand_id
1 'polypeptide(L)'
;MIVGTRKSLEELQGMLSGYKKILLSGCDTCVAECASGGRREVAELAAALQLASQKAGQEVEFKESSVDRQCIQEFVLDVVEAAQGYDAVLSLACGAGVQALAARLEKTPVFPALNTLFLGETAERGVWLENCRGCGDCQLGYTGGICPISRCAKRL
;
A
#
# COMPACT_ATOMS: atom_id res chain seq x y z
N MET A 1 1.05 3.28 13.94
CA MET A 1 1.38 3.01 12.52
C MET A 1 0.14 2.56 11.76
N ILE A 2 0.16 2.59 10.43
CA ILE A 2 -0.86 1.94 9.59
C ILE A 2 -0.48 0.48 9.39
N VAL A 3 -1.43 -0.43 9.58
CA VAL A 3 -1.27 -1.84 9.27
C VAL A 3 -2.04 -2.15 7.98
N GLY A 4 -1.39 -2.83 7.05
CA GLY A 4 -1.96 -3.25 5.78
C GLY A 4 -1.64 -4.71 5.47
N THR A 5 -2.39 -5.28 4.55
CA THR A 5 -2.15 -6.62 4.01
C THR A 5 -2.13 -6.58 2.49
N ARG A 6 -1.32 -7.44 1.88
CA ARG A 6 -1.21 -7.54 0.42
C ARG A 6 -2.48 -8.16 -0.16
N LYS A 7 -2.93 -7.62 -1.28
CA LYS A 7 -3.99 -8.22 -2.09
C LYS A 7 -3.52 -9.53 -2.72
N SER A 8 -4.44 -10.39 -3.10
CA SER A 8 -4.10 -11.63 -3.79
C SER A 8 -3.47 -11.35 -5.16
N LEU A 9 -2.61 -12.25 -5.62
CA LEU A 9 -1.98 -12.12 -6.94
C LEU A 9 -3.04 -12.07 -8.06
N GLU A 10 -4.10 -12.84 -7.94
CA GLU A 10 -5.22 -12.88 -8.88
C GLU A 10 -5.94 -11.52 -8.97
N GLU A 11 -6.22 -10.89 -7.83
CA GLU A 11 -6.84 -9.55 -7.78
C GLU A 11 -5.93 -8.51 -8.44
N LEU A 12 -4.62 -8.57 -8.16
CA LEU A 12 -3.63 -7.68 -8.77
C LEU A 12 -3.54 -7.87 -10.28
N GLN A 13 -3.49 -9.10 -10.78
CA GLN A 13 -3.49 -9.40 -12.20
C GLN A 13 -4.76 -8.89 -12.91
N GLY A 14 -5.91 -9.03 -12.25
CA GLY A 14 -7.18 -8.50 -12.77
C GLY A 14 -7.15 -6.99 -12.93
N MET A 15 -6.66 -6.24 -11.92
CA MET A 15 -6.54 -4.78 -11.97
C MET A 15 -5.52 -4.30 -13.00
N LEU A 16 -4.45 -5.04 -13.23
CA LEU A 16 -3.37 -4.69 -14.15
C LEU A 16 -3.60 -5.19 -15.58
N SER A 17 -4.73 -5.82 -15.84
CA SER A 17 -5.05 -6.36 -17.17
C SER A 17 -5.09 -5.26 -18.22
N GLY A 18 -4.37 -5.47 -19.33
CA GLY A 18 -4.28 -4.53 -20.45
C GLY A 18 -3.15 -3.49 -20.36
N TYR A 19 -2.45 -3.38 -19.23
CA TYR A 19 -1.27 -2.52 -19.10
C TYR A 19 0.01 -3.32 -19.41
N LYS A 20 0.95 -2.68 -20.11
CA LYS A 20 2.20 -3.32 -20.55
C LYS A 20 3.43 -2.83 -19.80
N LYS A 21 3.41 -1.60 -19.31
CA LYS A 21 4.51 -1.00 -18.54
C LYS A 21 3.99 -0.55 -17.19
N ILE A 22 4.41 -1.23 -16.14
CA ILE A 22 3.88 -1.04 -14.80
C ILE A 22 5.01 -0.70 -13.84
N LEU A 23 4.89 0.45 -13.18
CA LEU A 23 5.77 0.82 -12.08
C LEU A 23 5.19 0.28 -10.76
N LEU A 24 5.95 -0.54 -10.04
CA LEU A 24 5.64 -0.89 -8.66
C LEU A 24 6.32 0.12 -7.74
N SER A 25 5.55 0.74 -6.85
CA SER A 25 6.08 1.73 -5.91
C SER A 25 5.82 1.33 -4.47
N GLY A 26 6.89 1.08 -3.72
CA GLY A 26 6.90 0.76 -2.30
C GLY A 26 6.83 1.98 -1.39
N CYS A 27 6.46 1.73 -0.13
CA CYS A 27 6.46 2.71 0.94
C CYS A 27 7.20 2.14 2.15
N ASP A 28 8.40 2.65 2.43
CA ASP A 28 9.38 2.02 3.33
C ASP A 28 9.19 2.37 4.83
N THR A 29 7.95 2.72 5.24
CA THR A 29 7.65 3.03 6.66
C THR A 29 6.58 2.08 7.22
N CYS A 30 5.35 2.54 7.44
CA CYS A 30 4.31 1.78 8.13
C CYS A 30 4.06 0.39 7.52
N VAL A 31 3.94 0.33 6.20
CA VAL A 31 3.62 -0.93 5.49
C VAL A 31 4.85 -1.82 5.28
N ALA A 32 6.06 -1.27 5.37
CA ALA A 32 7.29 -2.04 5.44
C ALA A 32 7.44 -2.73 6.81
N GLU A 33 7.11 -2.01 7.89
CA GLU A 33 7.12 -2.56 9.26
C GLU A 33 6.18 -3.76 9.41
N CYS A 34 5.01 -3.75 8.75
CA CYS A 34 4.11 -4.91 8.72
C CYS A 34 4.38 -5.89 7.55
N ALA A 35 5.56 -5.80 6.93
CA ALA A 35 6.00 -6.70 5.85
C ALA A 35 4.96 -6.87 4.72
N SER A 36 4.31 -5.78 4.32
CA SER A 36 3.28 -5.80 3.28
C SER A 36 3.63 -4.95 2.05
N GLY A 37 4.43 -3.85 2.20
CA GLY A 37 4.58 -2.89 1.10
C GLY A 37 5.92 -2.16 1.00
N GLY A 38 6.95 -2.56 1.73
CA GLY A 38 8.29 -1.99 1.64
C GLY A 38 9.06 -2.45 0.39
N ARG A 39 10.29 -1.98 0.26
CA ARG A 39 11.18 -2.28 -0.87
C ARG A 39 11.34 -3.78 -1.11
N ARG A 40 11.45 -4.57 -0.04
CA ARG A 40 11.56 -6.02 -0.12
C ARG A 40 10.29 -6.64 -0.72
N GLU A 41 9.14 -6.21 -0.26
CA GLU A 41 7.84 -6.70 -0.72
C GLU A 41 7.55 -6.28 -2.17
N VAL A 42 8.08 -5.12 -2.60
CA VAL A 42 8.04 -4.69 -4.01
C VAL A 42 8.81 -5.68 -4.88
N ALA A 43 10.04 -6.01 -4.53
CA ALA A 43 10.86 -6.95 -5.31
C ALA A 43 10.23 -8.35 -5.37
N GLU A 44 9.71 -8.85 -4.25
CA GLU A 44 8.99 -10.13 -4.21
C GLU A 44 7.75 -10.13 -5.11
N LEU A 45 6.97 -9.06 -5.08
CA LEU A 45 5.76 -8.93 -5.89
C LEU A 45 6.08 -8.76 -7.38
N ALA A 46 7.09 -7.95 -7.71
CA ALA A 46 7.53 -7.78 -9.09
C ALA A 46 7.95 -9.10 -9.73
N ALA A 47 8.74 -9.90 -9.01
CA ALA A 47 9.14 -11.23 -9.46
C ALA A 47 7.94 -12.16 -9.65
N ALA A 48 6.97 -12.15 -8.72
CA ALA A 48 5.77 -12.97 -8.82
C ALA A 48 4.88 -12.57 -10.02
N LEU A 49 4.68 -11.26 -10.24
CA LEU A 49 3.93 -10.75 -11.38
C LEU A 49 4.63 -11.04 -12.71
N GLN A 50 5.96 -10.92 -12.77
CA GLN A 50 6.74 -11.23 -13.95
C GLN A 50 6.61 -12.71 -14.34
N LEU A 51 6.72 -13.62 -13.37
CA LEU A 51 6.55 -15.06 -13.61
C LEU A 51 5.11 -15.39 -14.07
N ALA A 52 4.13 -14.76 -13.45
CA ALA A 52 2.73 -14.96 -13.82
C ALA A 52 2.43 -14.47 -15.24
N SER A 53 2.96 -13.31 -15.64
CA SER A 53 2.82 -12.77 -16.99
C SER A 53 3.50 -13.66 -18.05
N GLN A 54 4.71 -14.14 -17.76
CA GLN A 54 5.41 -15.08 -18.65
C GLN A 54 4.63 -16.39 -18.84
N LYS A 55 4.07 -16.94 -17.75
CA LYS A 55 3.24 -18.14 -17.82
C LYS A 55 1.97 -17.93 -18.64
N ALA A 56 1.41 -16.72 -18.63
CA ALA A 56 0.24 -16.33 -19.42
C ALA A 56 0.61 -15.95 -20.88
N GLY A 57 1.87 -15.97 -21.27
CA GLY A 57 2.34 -15.55 -22.59
C GLY A 57 2.19 -14.03 -22.85
N GLN A 58 2.19 -13.23 -21.80
CA GLN A 58 2.06 -11.79 -21.86
C GLN A 58 3.43 -11.12 -21.68
N GLU A 59 3.74 -10.16 -22.55
CA GLU A 59 4.92 -9.31 -22.42
C GLU A 59 4.54 -8.07 -21.61
N VAL A 60 4.90 -8.06 -20.32
CA VAL A 60 4.69 -6.95 -19.39
C VAL A 60 6.02 -6.56 -18.77
N GLU A 61 6.34 -5.29 -18.81
CA GLU A 61 7.50 -4.70 -18.15
C GLU A 61 7.10 -4.24 -16.74
N PHE A 62 7.80 -4.74 -15.74
CA PHE A 62 7.66 -4.31 -14.34
C PHE A 62 8.93 -3.60 -13.90
N LYS A 63 8.78 -2.38 -13.38
CA LYS A 63 9.86 -1.59 -12.79
C LYS A 63 9.60 -1.39 -11.31
N GLU A 64 10.63 -1.53 -10.52
CA GLU A 64 10.59 -1.34 -9.08
C GLU A 64 11.01 0.08 -8.70
N SER A 65 10.33 0.67 -7.73
CA SER A 65 10.66 1.91 -7.06
C SER A 65 10.22 1.83 -5.61
N SER A 66 10.83 2.61 -4.73
CA SER A 66 10.43 2.70 -3.33
C SER A 66 10.79 4.06 -2.77
N VAL A 67 9.92 4.60 -1.94
CA VAL A 67 10.15 5.86 -1.22
C VAL A 67 9.80 5.69 0.26
N ASP A 68 10.35 6.55 1.10
CA ASP A 68 10.11 6.45 2.54
C ASP A 68 8.64 6.55 2.91
N ARG A 69 7.91 7.51 2.32
CA ARG A 69 6.49 7.76 2.65
C ARG A 69 5.72 8.31 1.46
N GLN A 70 4.87 7.51 0.85
CA GLN A 70 4.00 7.98 -0.24
C GLN A 70 2.90 8.97 0.20
N CYS A 71 2.71 9.21 1.49
CA CYS A 71 1.77 10.21 2.02
C CYS A 71 2.42 11.59 2.29
N ILE A 72 3.72 11.75 1.99
CA ILE A 72 4.45 13.01 2.11
C ILE A 72 4.78 13.53 0.72
N GLN A 73 4.46 14.79 0.46
CA GLN A 73 4.56 15.41 -0.87
C GLN A 73 5.96 15.32 -1.48
N GLU A 74 6.99 15.53 -0.69
CA GLU A 74 8.40 15.49 -1.14
C GLU A 74 8.71 14.14 -1.79
N PHE A 75 8.42 13.04 -1.10
CA PHE A 75 8.70 11.68 -1.61
C PHE A 75 7.74 11.23 -2.73
N VAL A 76 6.50 11.75 -2.74
CA VAL A 76 5.55 11.43 -3.83
C VAL A 76 6.05 11.97 -5.17
N LEU A 77 6.73 13.11 -5.20
CA LEU A 77 7.25 13.67 -6.44
C LEU A 77 8.30 12.77 -7.11
N ASP A 78 9.10 12.05 -6.33
CA ASP A 78 10.07 11.08 -6.85
C ASP A 78 9.34 9.92 -7.57
N VAL A 79 8.20 9.48 -7.02
CA VAL A 79 7.38 8.44 -7.67
C VAL A 79 6.71 8.97 -8.93
N VAL A 80 6.25 10.23 -8.93
CA VAL A 80 5.67 10.88 -10.12
C VAL A 80 6.68 10.97 -11.26
N GLU A 81 7.93 11.32 -10.94
CA GLU A 81 9.03 11.35 -11.91
C GLU A 81 9.32 9.93 -12.44
N ALA A 82 9.44 8.95 -11.54
CA ALA A 82 9.69 7.56 -11.91
C ALA A 82 8.56 6.93 -12.75
N ALA A 83 7.32 7.42 -12.62
CA ALA A 83 6.16 6.94 -13.34
C ALA A 83 6.08 7.43 -14.80
N GLN A 84 6.95 8.34 -15.20
CA GLN A 84 6.97 8.83 -16.58
C GLN A 84 7.27 7.70 -17.57
N GLY A 85 6.39 7.55 -18.56
CA GLY A 85 6.52 6.50 -19.59
C GLY A 85 5.99 5.13 -19.18
N TYR A 86 5.36 5.01 -17.99
CA TYR A 86 4.63 3.81 -17.57
C TYR A 86 3.13 3.98 -17.80
N ASP A 87 2.46 2.86 -18.10
CA ASP A 87 1.02 2.82 -18.39
C ASP A 87 0.18 2.85 -17.10
N ALA A 88 0.74 2.33 -16.01
CA ALA A 88 0.09 2.26 -14.70
C ALA A 88 1.12 2.24 -13.56
N VAL A 89 0.68 2.63 -12.37
CA VAL A 89 1.44 2.49 -11.13
C VAL A 89 0.69 1.54 -10.19
N LEU A 90 1.39 0.51 -9.70
CA LEU A 90 0.93 -0.35 -8.62
C LEU A 90 1.57 0.11 -7.32
N SER A 91 0.79 0.74 -6.45
CA SER A 91 1.28 1.32 -5.19
C SER A 91 1.15 0.32 -4.04
N LEU A 92 2.27 -0.02 -3.42
CA LEU A 92 2.35 -0.83 -2.21
C LEU A 92 2.33 0.06 -0.96
N ALA A 93 1.43 1.03 -0.93
CA ALA A 93 1.20 1.92 0.20
C ALA A 93 -0.18 1.70 0.82
N CYS A 94 -0.42 2.29 1.99
CA CYS A 94 -1.76 2.41 2.55
C CYS A 94 -2.63 3.37 1.73
N GLY A 95 -3.95 3.37 1.96
CA GLY A 95 -4.88 4.20 1.20
C GLY A 95 -4.55 5.71 1.17
N ALA A 96 -3.89 6.24 2.22
CA ALA A 96 -3.44 7.64 2.21
C ALA A 96 -2.33 7.87 1.16
N GLY A 97 -1.36 6.96 1.06
CA GLY A 97 -0.28 7.04 0.06
C GLY A 97 -0.80 6.86 -1.36
N VAL A 98 -1.67 5.87 -1.59
CA VAL A 98 -2.30 5.64 -2.90
C VAL A 98 -3.04 6.88 -3.38
N GLN A 99 -3.85 7.51 -2.53
CA GLN A 99 -4.62 8.71 -2.88
C GLN A 99 -3.70 9.93 -3.11
N ALA A 100 -2.66 10.09 -2.29
CA ALA A 100 -1.69 11.16 -2.46
C ALA A 100 -0.95 11.07 -3.80
N LEU A 101 -0.63 9.85 -4.25
CA LEU A 101 -0.01 9.60 -5.54
C LEU A 101 -1.01 9.78 -6.69
N ALA A 102 -2.21 9.23 -6.58
CA ALA A 102 -3.25 9.34 -7.60
C ALA A 102 -3.66 10.81 -7.89
N ALA A 103 -3.69 11.63 -6.85
CA ALA A 103 -3.99 13.07 -6.99
C ALA A 103 -2.93 13.84 -7.82
N ARG A 104 -1.75 13.25 -8.06
CA ARG A 104 -0.64 13.86 -8.81
C ARG A 104 -0.38 13.21 -10.18
N LEU A 105 -0.90 12.02 -10.37
CA LEU A 105 -0.80 11.26 -11.63
C LEU A 105 -2.13 11.28 -12.39
N GLU A 106 -2.51 12.45 -12.92
CA GLU A 106 -3.80 12.65 -13.58
C GLU A 106 -4.04 11.73 -14.79
N LYS A 107 -2.96 11.36 -15.50
CA LYS A 107 -3.02 10.57 -16.74
C LYS A 107 -2.63 9.10 -16.57
N THR A 108 -1.93 8.76 -15.48
CA THR A 108 -1.46 7.41 -15.22
C THR A 108 -2.26 6.82 -14.06
N PRO A 109 -3.05 5.76 -14.28
CA PRO A 109 -3.85 5.16 -13.23
C PRO A 109 -2.97 4.59 -12.12
N VAL A 110 -3.42 4.75 -10.87
CA VAL A 110 -2.75 4.24 -9.68
C VAL A 110 -3.63 3.18 -9.04
N PHE A 111 -3.10 1.97 -8.93
CA PHE A 111 -3.77 0.82 -8.34
C PHE A 111 -3.21 0.51 -6.95
N PRO A 112 -4.06 0.20 -5.97
CA PRO A 112 -3.62 -0.22 -4.64
C PRO A 112 -3.21 -1.70 -4.65
N ALA A 113 -2.00 -2.00 -4.20
CA ALA A 113 -1.56 -3.39 -3.97
C ALA A 113 -1.93 -3.92 -2.59
N LEU A 114 -2.34 -3.04 -1.68
CA LEU A 114 -2.65 -3.37 -0.29
C LEU A 114 -4.09 -3.03 0.08
N ASN A 115 -4.60 -3.75 1.09
CA ASN A 115 -5.77 -3.37 1.86
C ASN A 115 -5.29 -2.73 3.16
N THR A 116 -5.75 -1.51 3.46
CA THR A 116 -5.51 -0.86 4.75
C THR A 116 -6.43 -1.47 5.79
N LEU A 117 -5.88 -1.99 6.89
CA LEU A 117 -6.65 -2.70 7.91
C LEU A 117 -7.02 -1.76 9.07
N PHE A 118 -6.03 -1.22 9.77
CA PHE A 118 -6.23 -0.40 10.97
C PHE A 118 -5.01 0.47 11.31
N LEU A 119 -5.19 1.34 12.30
CA LEU A 119 -4.13 2.08 12.97
C LEU A 119 -3.78 1.38 14.29
N GLY A 120 -2.51 1.04 14.47
CA GLY A 120 -2.12 0.24 15.61
C GLY A 120 -0.67 0.39 16.02
N GLU A 121 -0.24 -0.53 16.87
CA GLU A 121 1.13 -0.67 17.34
C GLU A 121 1.67 -2.06 17.04
N THR A 122 2.98 -2.18 16.99
CA THR A 122 3.69 -3.47 16.96
C THR A 122 3.84 -3.95 18.39
N ALA A 123 3.14 -5.01 18.78
CA ALA A 123 3.27 -5.63 20.09
C ALA A 123 4.54 -6.48 20.19
N GLU A 124 4.80 -7.26 19.16
CA GLU A 124 6.01 -8.03 18.94
C GLU A 124 6.21 -8.27 17.43
N ARG A 125 7.33 -8.82 17.03
CA ARG A 125 7.61 -9.06 15.61
C ARG A 125 6.57 -9.96 14.99
N GLY A 126 5.85 -9.42 14.00
CA GLY A 126 4.77 -10.13 13.29
C GLY A 126 3.40 -10.05 13.98
N VAL A 127 3.28 -9.33 15.10
CA VAL A 127 2.03 -9.15 15.82
C VAL A 127 1.68 -7.67 15.95
N TRP A 128 0.55 -7.28 15.42
CA TRP A 128 0.06 -5.90 15.44
C TRP A 128 -1.28 -5.81 16.16
N LEU A 129 -1.41 -4.85 17.06
CA LEU A 129 -2.63 -4.61 17.82
C LEU A 129 -3.32 -3.35 17.31
N GLU A 130 -4.61 -3.47 17.07
CA GLU A 130 -5.42 -2.32 16.69
C GLU A 130 -5.69 -1.42 17.90
N ASN A 131 -5.32 -0.15 17.78
CA ASN A 131 -5.50 0.84 18.85
C ASN A 131 -6.40 2.00 18.43
N CYS A 132 -6.60 2.23 17.11
CA CYS A 132 -7.36 3.38 16.64
C CYS A 132 -8.10 3.07 15.33
N ARG A 133 -9.30 3.61 15.18
CA ARG A 133 -10.13 3.56 13.96
C ARG A 133 -10.12 4.85 13.14
N GLY A 134 -9.45 5.89 13.61
CA GLY A 134 -9.44 7.19 12.93
C GLY A 134 -10.81 7.86 12.87
N CYS A 135 -11.66 7.67 13.88
CA CYS A 135 -13.05 8.18 13.89
C CYS A 135 -13.16 9.71 14.01
N GLY A 136 -12.07 10.40 14.37
CA GLY A 136 -12.01 11.87 14.43
C GLY A 136 -12.49 12.48 15.74
N ASP A 137 -13.26 11.78 16.56
CA ASP A 137 -13.74 12.22 17.87
C ASP A 137 -13.16 11.34 18.98
N CYS A 138 -12.07 11.83 19.61
CA CYS A 138 -11.26 11.04 20.52
C CYS A 138 -11.79 11.06 21.95
N GLN A 139 -12.38 9.96 22.39
CA GLN A 139 -12.97 9.79 23.73
C GLN A 139 -11.97 9.33 24.81
N LEU A 140 -10.68 9.23 24.49
CA LEU A 140 -9.65 8.69 25.41
C LEU A 140 -9.56 9.44 26.74
N GLY A 141 -9.82 10.76 26.75
CA GLY A 141 -9.83 11.58 27.96
C GLY A 141 -10.91 11.19 28.96
N TYR A 142 -12.01 10.58 28.50
CA TYR A 142 -13.14 10.16 29.35
C TYR A 142 -13.11 8.67 29.71
N THR A 143 -12.24 7.88 29.07
CA THR A 143 -12.19 6.40 29.16
C THR A 143 -10.90 5.88 29.77
N GLY A 144 -10.12 6.75 30.41
CA GLY A 144 -8.83 6.35 31.00
C GLY A 144 -7.79 5.84 29.99
N GLY A 145 -7.81 6.40 28.77
CA GLY A 145 -6.87 6.03 27.71
C GLY A 145 -7.26 4.78 26.90
N ILE A 146 -8.44 4.22 27.12
CA ILE A 146 -8.92 3.03 26.40
C ILE A 146 -9.93 3.45 25.33
N CYS A 147 -9.65 3.14 24.05
CA CYS A 147 -10.55 3.48 22.95
C CYS A 147 -11.78 2.56 22.93
N PRO A 148 -13.00 3.10 23.17
CA PRO A 148 -14.21 2.28 23.15
C PRO A 148 -14.56 1.76 21.76
N ILE A 149 -14.10 2.44 20.70
CA ILE A 149 -14.40 2.08 19.31
C ILE A 149 -13.50 0.95 18.84
N SER A 150 -12.19 1.04 19.03
CA SER A 150 -11.25 -0.02 18.61
C SER A 150 -11.38 -1.29 19.46
N ARG A 151 -11.88 -1.17 20.70
CA ARG A 151 -12.08 -2.30 21.62
C ARG A 151 -13.50 -2.87 21.59
N CYS A 152 -14.40 -2.32 20.78
CA CYS A 152 -15.76 -2.83 20.64
C CYS A 152 -15.77 -4.23 20.01
N ALA A 153 -16.42 -5.19 20.68
CA ALA A 153 -16.55 -6.57 20.17
C ALA A 153 -17.48 -6.66 18.93
N LYS A 154 -18.42 -5.71 18.78
CA LYS A 154 -19.28 -5.57 17.61
C LYS A 154 -18.64 -4.59 16.61
N ARG A 155 -17.59 -5.01 15.97
CA ARG A 155 -17.00 -4.23 14.89
C ARG A 155 -17.86 -4.35 13.64
N LEU A 156 -18.24 -3.21 13.10
CA LEU A 156 -18.94 -3.12 11.82
C LEU A 156 -17.92 -3.26 10.67
#